data_eb5371fbea1eff4d7156ad2f4f9f8c34
#
_entry.id   eb5371fbea1eff4d7156ad2f4f9f8c34
#
_cell.length_a   1.000
_cell.length_b   1.000
_cell.length_c   1.000
_cell.angle_alpha   90.00
_cell.angle_beta   90.00
_cell.angle_gamma   90.00
#
_symmetry.space_group_name_H-M   'P 1'
#
loop_
_entity.id
_entity.type
_entity.pdbx_description
1 polymer ?
#
loop_
_entity_poly.entity_id
_entity_poly.type
_entity_poly.pdbx_seq_one_letter_code
_entity_poly.pdbx_strand_id
1 'polypeptide(L)'
;MNAQKGFTLIELMIVIAIIGILAAIALPAYRDYTVRAKLGEVILAGSTCRTTVSEVYQSATNKPAANAWGCEVGVGRGAAPSTKYVQSVATDADGKIIVTTTSATDLPTDARNKKIEMTPLDSSGAAITATAPGGVVISSWKCGPATGNTGLPAKYLPGSCRG
;
A
#
# COMPACT_ATOMS: atom_id res chain seq x y z
N MET A 1 31.75 9.17 54.56
CA MET A 1 30.59 10.05 54.26
C MET A 1 30.54 10.16 52.74
N ASN A 2 29.57 9.56 52.08
CA ASN A 2 29.40 9.65 50.62
C ASN A 2 28.69 10.96 50.29
N ALA A 3 29.41 11.90 49.67
CA ALA A 3 28.81 13.13 49.19
C ALA A 3 27.85 12.85 48.04
N GLN A 4 26.57 12.98 48.28
CA GLN A 4 25.51 12.84 47.25
C GLN A 4 25.56 14.07 46.35
N LYS A 5 26.06 13.91 45.11
CA LYS A 5 26.06 14.97 44.13
C LYS A 5 24.64 15.19 43.62
N GLY A 6 24.04 16.29 43.97
CA GLY A 6 22.72 16.72 43.47
C GLY A 6 22.80 17.25 42.04
N PHE A 7 21.78 16.94 41.21
CA PHE A 7 21.61 17.53 39.88
C PHE A 7 21.23 19.02 40.02
N THR A 8 21.83 19.87 39.21
CA THR A 8 21.47 21.29 39.21
C THR A 8 20.21 21.50 38.35
N LEU A 9 19.39 22.49 38.73
CA LEU A 9 18.16 22.85 38.02
C LEU A 9 18.46 23.28 36.57
N ILE A 10 19.60 23.95 36.36
CA ILE A 10 20.02 24.39 35.03
C ILE A 10 20.43 23.22 34.11
N GLU A 11 21.08 22.16 34.65
CA GLU A 11 21.39 20.97 33.89
C GLU A 11 20.13 20.26 33.41
N LEU A 12 19.10 20.18 34.26
CA LEU A 12 17.83 19.58 33.86
C LEU A 12 17.14 20.45 32.79
N MET A 13 17.15 21.78 32.92
CA MET A 13 16.53 22.68 31.94
C MET A 13 17.20 22.56 30.55
N ILE A 14 18.51 22.47 30.48
CA ILE A 14 19.23 22.31 29.20
C ILE A 14 18.86 20.97 28.55
N VAL A 15 18.78 19.90 29.31
CA VAL A 15 18.45 18.57 28.80
C VAL A 15 17.04 18.55 28.19
N ILE A 16 16.03 19.08 28.91
CA ILE A 16 14.66 19.11 28.38
C ILE A 16 14.53 20.01 27.16
N ALA A 17 15.28 21.11 27.10
CA ALA A 17 15.31 22.00 25.94
C ALA A 17 15.87 21.27 24.70
N ILE A 18 16.98 20.54 24.82
CA ILE A 18 17.59 19.79 23.73
C ILE A 18 16.64 18.66 23.29
N ILE A 19 16.05 17.90 24.22
CA ILE A 19 15.09 16.84 23.90
C ILE A 19 13.88 17.42 23.16
N GLY A 20 13.37 18.59 23.59
CA GLY A 20 12.25 19.27 22.96
C GLY A 20 12.53 19.61 21.48
N ILE A 21 13.72 20.16 21.19
CA ILE A 21 14.12 20.50 19.83
C ILE A 21 14.26 19.23 18.96
N LEU A 22 14.92 18.21 19.47
CA LEU A 22 15.09 16.95 18.75
C LEU A 22 13.76 16.25 18.48
N ALA A 23 12.86 16.22 19.48
CA ALA A 23 11.53 15.62 19.34
C ALA A 23 10.67 16.34 18.31
N ALA A 24 10.75 17.67 18.22
CA ALA A 24 10.00 18.46 17.26
C ALA A 24 10.28 18.06 15.79
N ILE A 25 11.51 17.65 15.51
CA ILE A 25 11.93 17.20 14.15
C ILE A 25 11.68 15.69 13.96
N ALA A 26 11.94 14.89 15.00
CA ALA A 26 11.91 13.44 14.90
C ALA A 26 10.48 12.87 14.83
N LEU A 27 9.50 13.43 15.55
CA LEU A 27 8.15 12.89 15.63
C LEU A 27 7.39 12.90 14.28
N PRO A 28 7.42 13.97 13.47
CA PRO A 28 6.77 13.95 12.15
C PRO A 28 7.36 12.89 11.22
N ALA A 29 8.68 12.80 11.18
CA ALA A 29 9.38 11.82 10.34
C ALA A 29 9.06 10.37 10.76
N TYR A 30 9.00 10.11 12.07
CA TYR A 30 8.63 8.81 12.61
C TYR A 30 7.20 8.41 12.24
N ARG A 31 6.25 9.36 12.26
CA ARG A 31 4.86 9.11 11.85
C ARG A 31 4.78 8.69 10.39
N ASP A 32 5.45 9.39 9.49
CA ASP A 32 5.46 9.04 8.06
C ASP A 32 6.07 7.66 7.81
N TYR A 33 7.14 7.33 8.52
CA TYR A 33 7.77 6.01 8.43
C TYR A 33 6.82 4.89 8.90
N THR A 34 6.15 5.08 10.03
CA THR A 34 5.19 4.09 10.55
C THR A 34 3.98 3.90 9.63
N VAL A 35 3.49 4.96 9.01
CA VAL A 35 2.40 4.87 8.01
C VAL A 35 2.86 4.09 6.78
N ARG A 36 4.06 4.35 6.25
CA ARG A 36 4.61 3.59 5.12
C ARG A 36 4.78 2.11 5.45
N ALA A 37 5.20 1.77 6.67
CA ALA A 37 5.31 0.38 7.11
C ALA A 37 3.94 -0.32 7.13
N LYS A 38 2.90 0.32 7.63
CA LYS A 38 1.53 -0.19 7.63
C LYS A 38 0.99 -0.37 6.20
N LEU A 39 1.25 0.58 5.33
CA LEU A 39 0.81 0.52 3.93
C LEU A 39 1.64 -0.47 3.08
N GLY A 40 2.78 -0.92 3.57
CA GLY A 40 3.51 -2.06 2.99
C GLY A 40 2.67 -3.33 2.93
N GLU A 41 1.79 -3.57 3.92
CA GLU A 41 0.84 -4.67 3.94
C GLU A 41 -0.15 -4.60 2.77
N VAL A 42 -0.61 -3.39 2.42
CA VAL A 42 -1.53 -3.16 1.31
C VAL A 42 -0.88 -3.52 -0.04
N ILE A 43 0.39 -3.17 -0.21
CA ILE A 43 1.16 -3.51 -1.41
C ILE A 43 1.41 -5.02 -1.46
N LEU A 44 1.74 -5.64 -0.33
CA LEU A 44 1.97 -7.08 -0.25
C LEU A 44 0.70 -7.86 -0.61
N ALA A 45 -0.47 -7.44 -0.10
CA ALA A 45 -1.75 -8.06 -0.43
C ALA A 45 -2.04 -8.04 -1.94
N GLY A 46 -1.75 -6.93 -2.63
CA GLY A 46 -1.85 -6.87 -4.09
C GLY A 46 -0.79 -7.75 -4.79
N SER A 47 0.40 -7.85 -4.21
CA SER A 47 1.50 -8.62 -4.79
C SER A 47 1.24 -10.12 -4.81
N THR A 48 0.50 -10.66 -3.86
CA THR A 48 0.09 -12.08 -3.87
C THR A 48 -0.86 -12.38 -5.03
N CYS A 49 -1.74 -11.45 -5.38
CA CYS A 49 -2.66 -11.60 -6.50
C CYS A 49 -1.96 -11.57 -7.88
N ARG A 50 -0.77 -10.95 -7.99
CA ARG A 50 -0.02 -10.90 -9.25
C ARG A 50 0.32 -12.28 -9.81
N THR A 51 0.66 -13.24 -8.95
CA THR A 51 0.97 -14.61 -9.36
C THR A 51 -0.23 -15.26 -10.02
N THR A 52 -1.40 -15.22 -9.38
CA THR A 52 -2.64 -15.78 -9.91
C THR A 52 -3.05 -15.14 -11.24
N VAL A 53 -2.99 -13.79 -11.31
CA VAL A 53 -3.28 -13.08 -12.57
C VAL A 53 -2.31 -13.50 -13.69
N SER A 54 -1.02 -13.65 -13.37
CA SER A 54 -0.03 -14.10 -14.35
C SER A 54 -0.28 -15.52 -14.84
N GLU A 55 -0.67 -16.43 -13.95
CA GLU A 55 -1.06 -17.80 -14.30
C GLU A 55 -2.28 -17.84 -15.21
N VAL A 56 -3.30 -17.05 -14.90
CA VAL A 56 -4.52 -16.97 -15.72
C VAL A 56 -4.20 -16.41 -17.10
N TYR A 57 -3.36 -15.39 -17.24
CA TYR A 57 -2.95 -14.87 -18.55
C TYR A 57 -2.22 -15.90 -19.41
N GLN A 58 -1.43 -16.78 -18.78
CA GLN A 58 -0.67 -17.82 -19.49
C GLN A 58 -1.52 -19.04 -19.85
N SER A 59 -2.49 -19.42 -19.00
CA SER A 59 -3.21 -20.68 -19.12
C SER A 59 -4.63 -20.54 -19.68
N ALA A 60 -5.32 -19.44 -19.43
CA ALA A 60 -6.72 -19.28 -19.79
C ALA A 60 -6.91 -18.84 -21.23
N THR A 61 -7.76 -19.55 -21.97
CA THR A 61 -8.19 -19.15 -23.33
C THR A 61 -9.08 -17.90 -23.27
N ASN A 62 -10.00 -17.86 -22.31
CA ASN A 62 -10.88 -16.72 -22.06
C ASN A 62 -10.52 -16.09 -20.70
N LYS A 63 -10.40 -14.77 -20.67
CA LYS A 63 -10.12 -14.05 -19.43
C LYS A 63 -11.35 -14.02 -18.51
N PRO A 64 -11.17 -14.15 -17.20
CA PRO A 64 -12.26 -14.01 -16.25
C PRO A 64 -12.89 -12.62 -16.27
N ALA A 65 -14.12 -12.51 -15.79
CA ALA A 65 -14.75 -11.22 -15.51
C ALA A 65 -14.08 -10.54 -14.31
N ALA A 66 -14.38 -9.26 -14.11
CA ALA A 66 -13.93 -8.53 -12.93
C ALA A 66 -14.32 -9.27 -11.65
N ASN A 67 -13.40 -9.33 -10.70
CA ASN A 67 -13.52 -10.05 -9.42
C ASN A 67 -13.76 -11.57 -9.55
N ALA A 68 -13.25 -12.19 -10.61
CA ALA A 68 -13.36 -13.63 -10.84
C ALA A 68 -12.02 -14.29 -11.20
N TRP A 69 -10.91 -13.65 -10.86
CA TRP A 69 -9.55 -14.15 -11.17
C TRP A 69 -9.02 -15.15 -10.12
N GLY A 70 -9.70 -15.25 -8.95
CA GLY A 70 -9.40 -16.27 -7.93
C GLY A 70 -8.42 -15.82 -6.84
N CYS A 71 -8.07 -14.55 -6.78
CA CYS A 71 -7.21 -13.97 -5.73
C CYS A 71 -7.86 -12.83 -4.95
N GLU A 72 -9.12 -12.55 -5.24
CA GLU A 72 -9.86 -11.46 -4.63
C GLU A 72 -10.26 -11.79 -3.19
N VAL A 73 -10.18 -10.79 -2.32
CA VAL A 73 -10.64 -10.89 -0.93
C VAL A 73 -11.32 -9.60 -0.51
N GLY A 74 -12.30 -9.71 0.39
CA GLY A 74 -13.01 -8.54 0.92
C GLY A 74 -13.83 -7.77 -0.12
N VAL A 75 -14.15 -8.38 -1.27
CA VAL A 75 -14.99 -7.78 -2.31
C VAL A 75 -16.46 -8.07 -2.07
N GLY A 76 -17.30 -7.10 -2.41
CA GLY A 76 -18.75 -7.20 -2.23
C GLY A 76 -19.29 -6.20 -1.21
N ARG A 77 -20.59 -5.96 -1.30
CA ARG A 77 -21.26 -4.99 -0.44
C ARG A 77 -21.30 -5.50 1.01
N GLY A 78 -20.68 -4.77 1.92
CA GLY A 78 -20.61 -5.15 3.33
C GLY A 78 -19.60 -6.24 3.68
N ALA A 79 -18.70 -6.59 2.75
CA ALA A 79 -17.64 -7.54 3.05
C ALA A 79 -16.70 -7.01 4.15
N ALA A 80 -16.33 -7.90 5.07
CA ALA A 80 -15.39 -7.57 6.12
C ALA A 80 -14.00 -7.26 5.54
N PRO A 81 -13.21 -6.38 6.20
CA PRO A 81 -11.83 -6.16 5.82
C PRO A 81 -11.04 -7.47 5.80
N SER A 82 -10.15 -7.61 4.81
CA SER A 82 -9.25 -8.76 4.72
C SER A 82 -8.22 -8.77 5.85
N THR A 83 -7.72 -7.58 6.19
CA THR A 83 -6.79 -7.38 7.32
C THR A 83 -7.08 -6.03 7.99
N LYS A 84 -6.28 -5.68 9.00
CA LYS A 84 -6.43 -4.38 9.69
C LYS A 84 -6.31 -3.17 8.73
N TYR A 85 -5.45 -3.25 7.72
CA TYR A 85 -5.18 -2.13 6.80
C TYR A 85 -5.68 -2.37 5.38
N VAL A 86 -6.06 -3.60 5.04
CA VAL A 86 -6.57 -3.98 3.72
C VAL A 86 -8.07 -4.23 3.79
N GLN A 87 -8.86 -3.35 3.16
CA GLN A 87 -10.30 -3.55 3.03
C GLN A 87 -10.61 -4.64 2.02
N SER A 88 -10.01 -4.54 0.83
CA SER A 88 -10.26 -5.48 -0.26
C SER A 88 -9.09 -5.55 -1.23
N VAL A 89 -8.93 -6.71 -1.85
CA VAL A 89 -8.17 -6.90 -3.08
C VAL A 89 -9.18 -7.29 -4.15
N ALA A 90 -9.32 -6.47 -5.17
CA ALA A 90 -10.25 -6.63 -6.28
C ALA A 90 -9.47 -6.70 -7.60
N THR A 91 -10.09 -7.28 -8.63
CA THR A 91 -9.55 -7.26 -9.99
C THR A 91 -10.58 -6.68 -10.96
N ASP A 92 -10.12 -6.02 -12.02
CA ASP A 92 -10.98 -5.68 -13.15
C ASP A 92 -10.94 -6.76 -14.25
N ALA A 93 -11.65 -6.52 -15.36
CA ALA A 93 -11.68 -7.44 -16.49
C ALA A 93 -10.31 -7.58 -17.20
N ASP A 94 -9.44 -6.58 -17.07
CA ASP A 94 -8.09 -6.58 -17.64
C ASP A 94 -7.04 -7.19 -16.69
N GLY A 95 -7.46 -7.77 -15.58
CA GLY A 95 -6.55 -8.32 -14.56
C GLY A 95 -5.77 -7.28 -13.79
N LYS A 96 -6.16 -5.99 -13.86
CA LYS A 96 -5.60 -4.97 -13.00
C LYS A 96 -6.04 -5.22 -11.56
N ILE A 97 -5.09 -5.25 -10.65
CA ILE A 97 -5.34 -5.48 -9.23
C ILE A 97 -5.56 -4.14 -8.54
N ILE A 98 -6.64 -4.03 -7.80
CA ILE A 98 -7.04 -2.82 -7.07
C ILE A 98 -7.12 -3.17 -5.59
N VAL A 99 -6.21 -2.60 -4.80
CA VAL A 99 -6.21 -2.81 -3.34
C VAL A 99 -6.72 -1.56 -2.65
N THR A 100 -7.72 -1.75 -1.79
CA THR A 100 -8.35 -0.66 -1.04
C THR A 100 -7.91 -0.72 0.41
N THR A 101 -7.50 0.42 0.98
CA THR A 101 -7.18 0.54 2.40
C THR A 101 -8.44 0.61 3.26
N THR A 102 -8.33 0.19 4.51
CA THR A 102 -9.44 0.32 5.49
C THR A 102 -9.60 1.75 6.00
N SER A 103 -10.64 1.96 6.81
CA SER A 103 -10.86 3.19 7.58
C SER A 103 -10.17 3.20 8.95
N ALA A 104 -9.16 2.34 9.18
CA ALA A 104 -8.47 2.22 10.46
C ALA A 104 -8.02 3.57 11.02
N THR A 105 -8.32 3.84 12.28
CA THR A 105 -8.12 5.15 12.91
C THR A 105 -6.66 5.51 13.12
N ASP A 106 -5.78 4.53 13.10
CA ASP A 106 -4.33 4.67 13.19
C ASP A 106 -3.63 4.91 11.82
N LEU A 107 -4.43 5.00 10.74
CA LEU A 107 -4.02 5.57 9.46
C LEU A 107 -4.39 7.05 9.40
N PRO A 108 -3.59 7.89 8.71
CA PRO A 108 -3.96 9.27 8.39
C PRO A 108 -5.27 9.31 7.59
N THR A 109 -6.05 10.37 7.77
CA THR A 109 -7.35 10.51 7.10
C THR A 109 -7.25 10.48 5.57
N ASP A 110 -6.16 11.02 5.01
CA ASP A 110 -5.87 11.01 3.58
C ASP A 110 -5.39 9.64 3.04
N ALA A 111 -5.12 8.67 3.92
CA ALA A 111 -4.76 7.29 3.57
C ALA A 111 -5.90 6.28 3.78
N ARG A 112 -7.03 6.70 4.38
CA ARG A 112 -8.19 5.82 4.64
C ARG A 112 -9.07 5.69 3.41
N ASN A 113 -9.59 4.48 3.17
CA ASN A 113 -10.47 4.18 2.03
C ASN A 113 -9.87 4.61 0.68
N LYS A 114 -8.54 4.55 0.57
CA LYS A 114 -7.79 4.88 -0.63
C LYS A 114 -7.35 3.63 -1.38
N LYS A 115 -7.01 3.79 -2.65
CA LYS A 115 -6.71 2.68 -3.54
C LYS A 115 -5.32 2.79 -4.14
N ILE A 116 -4.68 1.64 -4.30
CA ILE A 116 -3.53 1.45 -5.19
C ILE A 116 -3.94 0.53 -6.32
N GLU A 117 -3.30 0.69 -7.46
CA GLU A 117 -3.51 -0.13 -8.65
C GLU A 117 -2.20 -0.78 -9.08
N MET A 118 -2.30 -2.04 -9.48
CA MET A 118 -1.21 -2.77 -10.12
C MET A 118 -1.69 -3.23 -11.49
N THR A 119 -1.12 -2.66 -12.54
CA THR A 119 -1.52 -2.90 -13.94
C THR A 119 -0.51 -3.84 -14.60
N PRO A 120 -0.95 -4.96 -15.20
CA PRO A 120 -0.07 -5.85 -15.94
C PRO A 120 0.36 -5.19 -17.25
N LEU A 121 1.65 -5.26 -17.57
CA LEU A 121 2.22 -4.68 -18.79
C LEU A 121 2.84 -5.77 -19.67
N ASP A 122 2.73 -5.62 -20.98
CA ASP A 122 3.38 -6.43 -21.97
C ASP A 122 4.87 -6.07 -22.15
N SER A 123 5.53 -6.70 -23.10
CA SER A 123 6.95 -6.45 -23.42
C SER A 123 7.21 -5.06 -24.03
N SER A 124 6.20 -4.39 -24.54
CA SER A 124 6.28 -3.01 -25.05
C SER A 124 6.06 -1.97 -23.96
N GLY A 125 5.65 -2.39 -22.75
CA GLY A 125 5.27 -1.51 -21.65
C GLY A 125 3.82 -1.00 -21.73
N ALA A 126 3.01 -1.53 -22.63
CA ALA A 126 1.60 -1.23 -22.72
C ALA A 126 0.78 -2.07 -21.75
N ALA A 127 -0.35 -1.52 -21.25
CA ALA A 127 -1.26 -2.27 -20.40
C ALA A 127 -1.92 -3.41 -21.18
N ILE A 128 -1.90 -4.62 -20.62
CA ILE A 128 -2.57 -5.76 -21.22
C ILE A 128 -4.07 -5.64 -20.96
N THR A 129 -4.88 -5.95 -21.98
CA THR A 129 -6.34 -5.87 -21.88
C THR A 129 -6.98 -7.26 -21.89
N ALA A 130 -8.25 -7.34 -21.50
CA ALA A 130 -9.03 -8.59 -21.49
C ALA A 130 -9.15 -9.21 -22.91
N THR A 131 -9.03 -8.41 -23.96
CA THR A 131 -9.06 -8.85 -25.36
C THR A 131 -7.74 -9.46 -25.84
N ALA A 132 -6.68 -9.41 -25.04
CA ALA A 132 -5.41 -10.03 -25.40
C ALA A 132 -5.60 -11.56 -25.57
N PRO A 133 -4.92 -12.20 -26.54
CA PRO A 133 -5.01 -13.63 -26.76
C PRO A 133 -4.55 -14.41 -25.53
N GLY A 134 -4.95 -15.69 -25.44
CA GLY A 134 -4.42 -16.60 -24.42
C GLY A 134 -2.91 -16.83 -24.60
N GLY A 135 -2.22 -17.20 -23.52
CA GLY A 135 -0.77 -17.44 -23.56
C GLY A 135 0.10 -16.17 -23.50
N VAL A 136 -0.48 -15.02 -23.20
CA VAL A 136 0.28 -13.76 -23.02
C VAL A 136 1.09 -13.80 -21.73
N VAL A 137 2.36 -13.46 -21.83
CA VAL A 137 3.26 -13.35 -20.69
C VAL A 137 3.30 -11.88 -20.22
N ILE A 138 2.99 -11.68 -18.95
CA ILE A 138 3.15 -10.37 -18.32
C ILE A 138 4.65 -10.10 -18.13
N SER A 139 5.15 -9.04 -18.77
CA SER A 139 6.56 -8.67 -18.71
C SER A 139 6.89 -7.90 -17.43
N SER A 140 6.01 -7.00 -17.01
CA SER A 140 6.20 -6.17 -15.83
C SER A 140 4.87 -5.72 -15.22
N TRP A 141 4.94 -5.13 -14.04
CA TRP A 141 3.78 -4.59 -13.33
C TRP A 141 4.01 -3.12 -12.99
N LYS A 142 3.09 -2.27 -13.41
CA LYS A 142 3.07 -0.88 -12.98
C LYS A 142 2.25 -0.76 -11.72
N CYS A 143 2.87 -0.30 -10.63
CA CYS A 143 2.22 -0.06 -9.34
C CYS A 143 2.16 1.42 -9.05
N GLY A 144 1.00 1.92 -8.62
CA GLY A 144 0.83 3.31 -8.27
C GLY A 144 -0.50 3.62 -7.60
N PRO A 145 -0.72 4.91 -7.25
CA PRO A 145 -2.03 5.37 -6.80
C PRO A 145 -3.10 5.11 -7.85
N ALA A 146 -4.32 4.76 -7.42
CA ALA A 146 -5.46 4.75 -8.32
C ALA A 146 -5.72 6.15 -8.89
N THR A 147 -6.31 6.20 -10.06
CA THR A 147 -6.63 7.46 -10.73
C THR A 147 -7.68 8.26 -9.97
N GLY A 148 -7.59 9.59 -10.06
CA GLY A 148 -8.53 10.53 -9.41
C GLY A 148 -8.34 10.64 -7.89
N ASN A 149 -9.38 11.11 -7.19
CA ASN A 149 -9.34 11.40 -5.76
C ASN A 149 -9.36 10.15 -4.85
N THR A 150 -9.47 8.96 -5.43
CA THR A 150 -9.48 7.69 -4.70
C THR A 150 -8.10 7.11 -4.50
N GLY A 151 -7.09 7.62 -5.18
CA GLY A 151 -5.70 7.15 -5.08
C GLY A 151 -5.09 7.39 -3.71
N LEU A 152 -4.29 6.42 -3.25
CA LEU A 152 -3.48 6.58 -2.05
C LEU A 152 -2.35 7.59 -2.34
N PRO A 153 -2.13 8.62 -1.50
CA PRO A 153 -1.09 9.61 -1.75
C PRO A 153 0.29 8.98 -1.95
N ALA A 154 1.00 9.39 -3.00
CA ALA A 154 2.31 8.84 -3.38
C ALA A 154 3.38 9.03 -2.28
N LYS A 155 3.23 10.01 -1.38
CA LYS A 155 4.11 10.21 -0.23
C LYS A 155 4.20 8.99 0.70
N TYR A 156 3.16 8.17 0.75
CA TYR A 156 3.10 6.96 1.57
C TYR A 156 3.56 5.70 0.83
N LEU A 157 3.77 5.77 -0.47
CA LEU A 157 4.17 4.63 -1.28
C LEU A 157 5.70 4.56 -1.43
N PRO A 158 6.28 3.35 -1.48
CA PRO A 158 7.69 3.17 -1.83
C PRO A 158 7.93 3.59 -3.29
N GLY A 159 9.19 3.85 -3.64
CA GLY A 159 9.56 4.28 -4.98
C GLY A 159 9.11 3.31 -6.09
N SER A 160 9.06 2.01 -5.80
CA SER A 160 8.61 0.98 -6.72
C SER A 160 7.08 0.97 -6.99
N CYS A 161 6.29 1.78 -6.27
CA CYS A 161 4.83 1.83 -6.40
C CYS A 161 4.30 3.27 -6.44
N ARG A 162 4.95 4.15 -7.20
CA ARG A 162 4.53 5.55 -7.38
C ARG A 162 3.97 5.87 -8.77
N GLY A 163 3.91 4.88 -9.66
CA GLY A 163 3.46 5.05 -11.04
C GLY A 163 4.57 5.03 -12.07
#